data_06b52ec8627c5aecc9e0abb11a5a231f
#
_entry.id   06b52ec8627c5aecc9e0abb11a5a231f
#
_cell.length_a   1.000
_cell.length_b   1.000
_cell.length_c   1.000
_cell.angle_alpha   90.00
_cell.angle_beta   90.00
_cell.angle_gamma   90.00
#
_symmetry.space_group_name_H-M   'P 1'
#
loop_
_entity.id
_entity.type
_entity.pdbx_description
1 polymer ?
#
loop_
_entity_poly.entity_id
_entity_poly.type
_entity_poly.pdbx_seq_one_letter_code
_entity_poly.pdbx_strand_id
1 'polypeptide(L)'
;MLSAIVCMDNFGGIGKDGDLLYKIPEDMKRFKELTMGHSVIMGRKTWNSIGNKPLKSRNNIILSTTLNYAVEPININEDNGYVTDVNVLKKMTKEEIKFIAEIPLKYFAVGGESIYKMFLPYCEKVYATIVNLGDRCISTADVFFPIEYLLNNFDEIESIDNTYGNLSYSFKTFVRKDNCKTVSHAYSDPVSGHNAVDNPSHYCGTKYQVINFIEDWGLGYCLGNVVKYICRAGKKYVGDKQKELQDLKKAKWYLERRLEEHKNGVELDSDDLKMNISIDDFTEDQKLN
;
A
#
# COMPACT_ATOMS: atom_id res chain seq x y z
N MET A 1 0.43 5.11 -0.96
CA MET A 1 0.26 5.84 0.34
C MET A 1 0.30 4.84 1.49
N LEU A 2 1.23 4.99 2.42
CA LEU A 2 1.40 4.12 3.60
C LEU A 2 0.96 4.87 4.85
N SER A 3 0.14 4.24 5.68
CA SER A 3 -0.33 4.77 6.96
C SER A 3 -0.14 3.74 8.06
N ALA A 4 -0.09 4.17 9.31
CA ALA A 4 -0.22 3.29 10.45
C ALA A 4 -1.58 3.49 11.13
N ILE A 5 -2.11 2.41 11.72
CA ILE A 5 -3.30 2.48 12.57
C ILE A 5 -3.04 1.70 13.86
N VAL A 6 -3.32 2.31 15.00
CA VAL A 6 -2.97 1.78 16.31
C VAL A 6 -3.99 2.18 17.36
N CYS A 7 -4.30 1.25 18.29
CA CYS A 7 -4.93 1.54 19.57
C CYS A 7 -3.88 1.36 20.66
N MET A 8 -3.65 2.40 21.46
CA MET A 8 -2.62 2.41 22.50
C MET A 8 -3.06 3.25 23.70
N ASP A 9 -2.40 3.08 24.84
CA ASP A 9 -2.53 4.06 25.92
C ASP A 9 -1.59 5.25 25.71
N ASN A 10 -1.70 6.25 26.58
CA ASN A 10 -0.87 7.46 26.53
C ASN A 10 0.62 7.24 26.80
N PHE A 11 1.04 6.01 27.15
CA PHE A 11 2.43 5.57 27.27
C PHE A 11 2.91 4.74 26.07
N GLY A 12 2.04 4.52 25.09
CA GLY A 12 2.33 3.73 23.89
C GLY A 12 2.04 2.22 24.03
N GLY A 13 1.46 1.76 25.14
CA GLY A 13 1.09 0.36 25.36
C GLY A 13 0.02 -0.11 24.36
N ILE A 14 0.27 -1.20 23.61
CA ILE A 14 -0.63 -1.71 22.57
C ILE A 14 -1.12 -3.13 22.83
N GLY A 15 -0.41 -3.90 23.63
CA GLY A 15 -0.75 -5.32 23.87
C GLY A 15 -0.20 -5.82 25.18
N LYS A 16 -0.79 -6.96 25.62
CA LYS A 16 -0.35 -7.70 26.78
C LYS A 16 -0.66 -9.18 26.58
N ASP A 17 0.29 -10.05 26.92
CA ASP A 17 0.12 -11.52 26.89
C ASP A 17 -0.37 -12.03 25.50
N GLY A 18 0.01 -11.34 24.41
CA GLY A 18 -0.36 -11.71 23.04
C GLY A 18 -1.75 -11.28 22.58
N ASP A 19 -2.46 -10.46 23.36
CA ASP A 19 -3.76 -9.89 22.99
C ASP A 19 -3.71 -8.34 22.98
N LEU A 20 -4.76 -7.71 22.44
CA LEU A 20 -4.94 -6.26 22.49
C LEU A 20 -5.09 -5.79 23.94
N LEU A 21 -4.44 -4.67 24.28
CA LEU A 21 -4.54 -4.07 25.59
C LEU A 21 -5.95 -3.50 25.87
N TYR A 22 -6.60 -2.95 24.82
CA TYR A 22 -7.94 -2.38 24.90
C TYR A 22 -8.81 -2.92 23.78
N LYS A 23 -10.04 -3.32 24.13
CA LYS A 23 -11.06 -3.81 23.19
C LYS A 23 -12.23 -2.82 23.20
N ILE A 24 -12.08 -1.73 22.42
CA ILE A 24 -13.07 -0.66 22.29
C ILE A 24 -13.85 -0.88 20.99
N PRO A 25 -15.19 -1.10 21.04
CA PRO A 25 -15.99 -1.41 19.86
C PRO A 25 -15.92 -0.33 18.77
N GLU A 26 -15.91 0.94 19.16
CA GLU A 26 -15.80 2.09 18.26
C GLU A 26 -14.44 2.13 17.55
N ASP A 27 -13.35 1.75 18.24
CA ASP A 27 -12.03 1.61 17.64
C ASP A 27 -12.02 0.49 16.60
N MET A 28 -12.59 -0.65 16.92
CA MET A 28 -12.70 -1.78 16.00
C MET A 28 -13.52 -1.43 14.76
N LYS A 29 -14.59 -0.64 14.93
CA LYS A 29 -15.40 -0.13 13.83
C LYS A 29 -14.58 0.82 12.95
N ARG A 30 -13.92 1.81 13.54
CA ARG A 30 -13.03 2.76 12.84
C ARG A 30 -11.90 2.03 12.10
N PHE A 31 -11.26 1.06 12.74
CA PHE A 31 -10.24 0.21 12.11
C PHE A 31 -10.79 -0.48 10.86
N LYS A 32 -11.97 -1.09 10.97
CA LYS A 32 -12.62 -1.76 9.83
C LYS A 32 -12.90 -0.77 8.69
N GLU A 33 -13.49 0.38 8.99
CA GLU A 33 -13.87 1.41 8.01
C GLU A 33 -12.65 1.97 7.26
N LEU A 34 -11.55 2.26 7.97
CA LEU A 34 -10.33 2.80 7.38
C LEU A 34 -9.58 1.78 6.51
N THR A 35 -9.62 0.49 6.87
CA THR A 35 -8.81 -0.55 6.23
C THR A 35 -9.56 -1.37 5.18
N MET A 36 -10.89 -1.31 5.13
CA MET A 36 -11.70 -2.10 4.20
C MET A 36 -11.35 -1.77 2.74
N GLY A 37 -11.17 -2.80 1.91
CA GLY A 37 -10.78 -2.67 0.50
C GLY A 37 -9.30 -2.32 0.30
N HIS A 38 -8.49 -2.32 1.35
CA HIS A 38 -7.07 -1.95 1.31
C HIS A 38 -6.14 -3.07 1.78
N SER A 39 -4.83 -2.87 1.64
CA SER A 39 -3.83 -3.80 2.14
C SER A 39 -3.49 -3.51 3.60
N VAL A 40 -3.44 -4.55 4.43
CA VAL A 40 -3.03 -4.47 5.83
C VAL A 40 -1.76 -5.28 6.03
N ILE A 41 -0.76 -4.70 6.71
CA ILE A 41 0.54 -5.30 6.96
C ILE A 41 0.68 -5.57 8.46
N MET A 42 0.91 -6.84 8.80
CA MET A 42 1.03 -7.27 10.19
C MET A 42 2.18 -8.25 10.39
N GLY A 43 2.68 -8.31 11.61
CA GLY A 43 3.65 -9.33 12.01
C GLY A 43 2.98 -10.65 12.42
N ARG A 44 3.78 -11.73 12.47
CA ARG A 44 3.31 -13.06 12.86
C ARG A 44 2.58 -13.08 14.22
N LYS A 45 3.09 -12.35 15.23
CA LYS A 45 2.43 -12.33 16.56
C LYS A 45 1.02 -11.74 16.48
N THR A 46 0.85 -10.65 15.72
CA THR A 46 -0.47 -10.03 15.47
C THR A 46 -1.37 -10.96 14.66
N TRP A 47 -0.84 -11.66 13.65
CA TRP A 47 -1.58 -12.69 12.93
C TRP A 47 -2.09 -13.80 13.84
N ASN A 48 -1.24 -14.30 14.75
CA ASN A 48 -1.63 -15.33 15.73
C ASN A 48 -2.70 -14.81 16.71
N SER A 49 -2.61 -13.55 17.16
CA SER A 49 -3.58 -12.97 18.12
C SER A 49 -4.98 -12.84 17.55
N ILE A 50 -5.12 -12.70 16.23
CA ILE A 50 -6.41 -12.70 15.54
C ILE A 50 -6.88 -14.14 15.17
N GLY A 51 -6.23 -15.16 15.75
CA GLY A 51 -6.57 -16.57 15.54
C GLY A 51 -6.21 -17.11 14.17
N ASN A 52 -5.20 -16.55 13.50
CA ASN A 52 -4.77 -16.90 12.13
C ASN A 52 -5.91 -16.80 11.10
N LYS A 53 -6.84 -15.89 11.32
CA LYS A 53 -7.96 -15.64 10.41
C LYS A 53 -7.76 -14.32 9.66
N PRO A 54 -7.91 -14.30 8.33
CA PRO A 54 -7.75 -13.08 7.57
C PRO A 54 -8.81 -12.05 7.93
N LEU A 55 -8.40 -10.80 7.95
CA LEU A 55 -9.31 -9.68 8.01
C LEU A 55 -10.07 -9.62 6.68
N LYS A 56 -11.38 -9.83 6.74
CA LYS A 56 -12.25 -9.91 5.56
C LYS A 56 -12.26 -8.61 4.75
N SER A 57 -12.43 -8.72 3.44
CA SER A 57 -12.44 -7.62 2.47
C SER A 57 -11.13 -6.80 2.48
N ARG A 58 -10.00 -7.43 2.74
CA ARG A 58 -8.66 -6.82 2.78
C ARG A 58 -7.60 -7.75 2.24
N ASN A 59 -6.56 -7.18 1.62
CA ASN A 59 -5.36 -7.92 1.33
C ASN A 59 -4.48 -7.99 2.59
N ASN A 60 -4.31 -9.18 3.18
CA ASN A 60 -3.57 -9.39 4.42
C ASN A 60 -2.12 -9.77 4.08
N ILE A 61 -1.17 -8.93 4.45
CA ILE A 61 0.27 -9.14 4.26
C ILE A 61 0.88 -9.46 5.62
N ILE A 62 1.38 -10.69 5.79
CA ILE A 62 1.98 -11.16 7.04
C ILE A 62 3.50 -11.21 6.87
N LEU A 63 4.23 -10.43 7.66
CA LEU A 63 5.69 -10.50 7.71
C LEU A 63 6.15 -11.51 8.76
N SER A 64 6.85 -12.56 8.31
CA SER A 64 7.34 -13.61 9.19
C SER A 64 8.55 -14.34 8.63
N THR A 65 9.59 -14.49 9.43
CA THR A 65 10.77 -15.30 9.09
C THR A 65 10.57 -16.79 9.38
N THR A 66 9.53 -17.16 10.12
CA THR A 66 9.30 -18.53 10.61
C THR A 66 8.05 -19.19 10.04
N LEU A 67 7.12 -18.44 9.46
CA LEU A 67 5.98 -19.02 8.76
C LEU A 67 6.43 -19.48 7.37
N ASN A 68 6.46 -20.79 7.18
CA ASN A 68 6.72 -21.45 5.89
C ASN A 68 5.39 -21.85 5.21
N TYR A 69 4.40 -20.99 5.24
CA TYR A 69 3.22 -21.24 4.46
C TYR A 69 3.39 -20.66 3.04
N ALA A 70 3.40 -21.52 2.04
CA ALA A 70 2.63 -21.22 0.87
C ALA A 70 1.16 -21.21 1.36
N VAL A 71 0.70 -20.10 1.90
CA VAL A 71 -0.75 -19.92 2.03
C VAL A 71 -1.20 -19.83 0.59
N GLU A 72 -1.88 -20.87 0.12
CA GLU A 72 -2.63 -20.71 -1.12
C GLU A 72 -3.47 -19.44 -0.93
N PRO A 73 -3.43 -18.50 -1.88
CA PRO A 73 -4.18 -17.27 -1.74
C PRO A 73 -5.63 -17.65 -1.46
N ILE A 74 -6.09 -17.40 -0.24
CA ILE A 74 -7.50 -17.60 0.11
C ILE A 74 -8.24 -16.43 -0.54
N ASN A 75 -8.54 -16.60 -1.82
CA ASN A 75 -9.31 -15.64 -2.59
C ASN A 75 -10.79 -15.89 -2.31
N ILE A 76 -11.34 -15.24 -1.30
CA ILE A 76 -12.76 -15.27 -0.99
C ILE A 76 -13.40 -14.05 -1.64
N ASN A 77 -14.11 -14.25 -2.74
CA ASN A 77 -14.98 -13.23 -3.30
C ASN A 77 -16.14 -13.01 -2.32
N GLU A 78 -16.29 -11.79 -1.83
CA GLU A 78 -17.38 -11.39 -0.95
C GLU A 78 -18.48 -10.68 -1.77
N ASP A 79 -19.73 -10.76 -1.30
CA ASP A 79 -20.91 -10.19 -1.99
C ASP A 79 -20.82 -8.68 -2.26
N ASN A 80 -19.88 -7.98 -1.61
CA ASN A 80 -19.65 -6.55 -1.75
C ASN A 80 -18.56 -6.17 -2.78
N GLY A 81 -18.05 -7.14 -3.56
CA GLY A 81 -17.02 -6.93 -4.59
C GLY A 81 -15.60 -6.76 -4.06
N TYR A 82 -15.35 -6.90 -2.76
CA TYR A 82 -14.01 -6.92 -2.19
C TYR A 82 -13.48 -8.36 -2.12
N VAL A 83 -12.15 -8.47 -2.25
CA VAL A 83 -11.45 -9.74 -2.17
C VAL A 83 -10.72 -9.81 -0.83
N THR A 84 -10.83 -10.96 -0.14
CA THR A 84 -9.98 -11.27 1.01
C THR A 84 -8.81 -12.10 0.52
N ASP A 85 -7.61 -11.58 0.65
CA ASP A 85 -6.37 -12.21 0.22
C ASP A 85 -5.36 -12.33 1.38
N VAL A 86 -4.47 -13.32 1.32
CA VAL A 86 -3.43 -13.54 2.34
C VAL A 86 -2.09 -13.80 1.66
N ASN A 87 -1.12 -12.96 1.95
CA ASN A 87 0.24 -13.06 1.46
C ASN A 87 1.23 -13.15 2.62
N VAL A 88 2.08 -14.16 2.65
CA VAL A 88 3.13 -14.30 3.66
C VAL A 88 4.48 -13.97 3.03
N LEU A 89 5.15 -12.94 3.56
CA LEU A 89 6.46 -12.49 3.11
C LEU A 89 7.49 -12.72 4.21
N LYS A 90 8.67 -13.23 3.84
CA LYS A 90 9.76 -13.43 4.81
C LYS A 90 10.34 -12.12 5.33
N LYS A 91 10.47 -11.14 4.46
CA LYS A 91 11.09 -9.84 4.76
C LYS A 91 10.64 -8.84 3.69
N MET A 92 10.59 -7.57 4.06
CA MET A 92 10.56 -6.46 3.12
C MET A 92 11.83 -5.62 3.28
N THR A 93 12.44 -5.25 2.16
CA THR A 93 13.57 -4.33 2.11
C THR A 93 13.11 -2.90 2.33
N LYS A 94 14.04 -1.99 2.61
CA LYS A 94 13.72 -0.54 2.73
C LYS A 94 13.18 0.03 1.42
N GLU A 95 13.69 -0.44 0.30
CA GLU A 95 13.29 -0.06 -1.06
C GLU A 95 11.85 -0.48 -1.35
N GLU A 96 11.48 -1.72 -1.03
CA GLU A 96 10.09 -2.20 -1.15
C GLU A 96 9.12 -1.43 -0.26
N ILE A 97 9.52 -1.09 0.98
CA ILE A 97 8.69 -0.27 1.87
C ILE A 97 8.51 1.14 1.32
N LYS A 98 9.56 1.76 0.81
CA LYS A 98 9.47 3.07 0.13
C LYS A 98 8.53 2.99 -1.06
N PHE A 99 8.67 1.96 -1.88
CA PHE A 99 7.81 1.76 -3.04
C PHE A 99 6.33 1.70 -2.66
N ILE A 100 5.93 0.86 -1.69
CA ILE A 100 4.52 0.79 -1.26
C ILE A 100 4.02 2.10 -0.63
N ALA A 101 4.91 2.92 -0.08
CA ALA A 101 4.55 4.24 0.44
C ALA A 101 4.23 5.25 -0.68
N GLU A 102 4.84 5.09 -1.85
CA GLU A 102 4.75 6.03 -2.96
C GLU A 102 3.62 5.71 -3.96
N ILE A 103 3.25 4.42 -4.10
CA ILE A 103 2.16 4.04 -5.01
C ILE A 103 0.80 4.54 -4.52
N PRO A 104 -0.16 4.79 -5.45
CA PRO A 104 -1.48 5.33 -5.11
C PRO A 104 -2.43 4.32 -4.42
N LEU A 105 -1.94 3.16 -4.04
CA LEU A 105 -2.67 2.17 -3.25
C LEU A 105 -2.48 2.46 -1.76
N LYS A 106 -3.52 2.21 -0.96
CA LYS A 106 -3.44 2.41 0.49
C LYS A 106 -2.96 1.14 1.17
N TYR A 107 -1.92 1.29 1.97
CA TYR A 107 -1.37 0.26 2.85
C TYR A 107 -1.45 0.73 4.30
N PHE A 108 -1.83 -0.17 5.20
CA PHE A 108 -1.91 0.10 6.62
C PHE A 108 -1.01 -0.83 7.41
N ALA A 109 -0.01 -0.30 8.11
CA ALA A 109 0.73 -1.01 9.13
C ALA A 109 -0.17 -1.13 10.38
N VAL A 110 -0.54 -2.37 10.73
CA VAL A 110 -1.52 -2.64 11.80
C VAL A 110 -0.95 -3.38 13.00
N GLY A 111 0.37 -3.56 13.01
CA GLY A 111 1.07 -4.06 14.19
C GLY A 111 1.78 -5.40 14.00
N GLY A 112 2.47 -5.92 15.03
CA GLY A 112 2.81 -5.29 16.31
C GLY A 112 4.03 -4.37 16.26
N GLU A 113 4.70 -4.26 17.39
CA GLU A 113 5.81 -3.33 17.62
C GLU A 113 6.86 -3.33 16.51
N SER A 114 7.33 -4.51 16.08
CA SER A 114 8.36 -4.62 15.03
C SER A 114 7.88 -4.06 13.70
N ILE A 115 6.59 -4.22 13.37
CA ILE A 115 5.96 -3.69 12.17
C ILE A 115 5.89 -2.17 12.28
N TYR A 116 5.43 -1.64 13.40
CA TYR A 116 5.40 -0.19 13.59
C TYR A 116 6.80 0.43 13.50
N LYS A 117 7.80 -0.16 14.17
CA LYS A 117 9.20 0.31 14.08
C LYS A 117 9.75 0.30 12.64
N MET A 118 9.37 -0.71 11.86
CA MET A 118 9.82 -0.86 10.47
C MET A 118 9.15 0.12 9.52
N PHE A 119 7.82 0.31 9.63
CA PHE A 119 7.04 1.04 8.65
C PHE A 119 6.79 2.51 9.01
N LEU A 120 6.78 2.88 10.29
CA LEU A 120 6.49 4.24 10.73
C LEU A 120 7.39 5.30 10.11
N PRO A 121 8.71 5.05 9.84
CA PRO A 121 9.55 5.99 9.10
C PRO A 121 9.08 6.35 7.70
N TYR A 122 8.22 5.54 7.11
CA TYR A 122 7.71 5.71 5.74
C TYR A 122 6.24 6.08 5.69
N CYS A 123 5.54 6.09 6.83
CA CYS A 123 4.15 6.46 6.92
C CYS A 123 3.97 7.96 6.70
N GLU A 124 2.94 8.33 5.94
CA GLU A 124 2.50 9.71 5.77
C GLU A 124 1.52 10.12 6.87
N LYS A 125 0.71 9.16 7.34
CA LYS A 125 -0.32 9.38 8.37
C LYS A 125 -0.29 8.28 9.42
N VAL A 126 -0.70 8.64 10.63
CA VAL A 126 -0.98 7.71 11.72
C VAL A 126 -2.37 7.99 12.28
N TYR A 127 -3.21 6.97 12.26
CA TYR A 127 -4.53 6.97 12.90
C TYR A 127 -4.37 6.28 14.25
N ALA A 128 -4.47 7.04 15.33
CA ALA A 128 -4.29 6.53 16.67
C ALA A 128 -5.59 6.64 17.48
N THR A 129 -5.90 5.58 18.22
CA THR A 129 -6.84 5.62 19.33
C THR A 129 -6.01 5.63 20.60
N ILE A 130 -6.04 6.71 21.35
CA ILE A 130 -5.21 6.91 22.55
C ILE A 130 -6.10 6.84 23.77
N VAL A 131 -5.92 5.80 24.60
CA VAL A 131 -6.60 5.64 25.88
C VAL A 131 -5.86 6.42 26.95
N ASN A 132 -6.57 7.31 27.64
CA ASN A 132 -6.01 8.11 28.72
C ASN A 132 -6.13 7.38 30.05
N LEU A 133 -4.99 6.97 30.59
CA LEU A 133 -4.91 6.31 31.90
C LEU A 133 -4.89 7.29 33.09
N GLY A 134 -4.80 8.60 32.82
CA GLY A 134 -4.57 9.61 33.85
C GLY A 134 -3.13 9.59 34.38
N ASP A 135 -2.80 10.60 35.20
CA ASP A 135 -1.43 10.87 35.64
C ASP A 135 -0.88 9.87 36.68
N ARG A 136 -1.75 9.05 37.27
CA ARG A 136 -1.37 8.12 38.33
C ARG A 136 -1.32 6.66 37.92
N CYS A 137 -1.64 6.37 36.68
CA CYS A 137 -1.65 5.01 36.15
C CYS A 137 -0.41 4.74 35.31
N ILE A 138 0.09 3.51 35.38
CA ILE A 138 1.21 3.00 34.60
C ILE A 138 0.59 2.03 33.58
N SER A 139 1.11 2.04 32.34
CA SER A 139 0.72 1.04 31.35
C SER A 139 1.04 -0.36 31.87
N THR A 140 0.08 -1.27 31.71
CA THR A 140 0.29 -2.70 32.04
C THR A 140 0.73 -3.51 30.81
N ALA A 141 1.02 -2.83 29.70
CA ALA A 141 1.43 -3.44 28.44
C ALA A 141 2.79 -4.13 28.55
N ASP A 142 3.01 -5.15 27.75
CA ASP A 142 4.29 -5.79 27.48
C ASP A 142 4.78 -5.54 26.05
N VAL A 143 3.93 -4.93 25.20
CA VAL A 143 4.23 -4.54 23.82
C VAL A 143 3.88 -3.07 23.59
N PHE A 144 4.80 -2.32 22.99
CA PHE A 144 4.67 -0.88 22.87
C PHE A 144 4.78 -0.40 21.41
N PHE A 145 4.02 0.64 21.13
CA PHE A 145 4.17 1.45 19.92
C PHE A 145 5.29 2.47 20.11
N PRO A 146 6.09 2.81 19.09
CA PRO A 146 7.17 3.80 19.21
C PRO A 146 6.62 5.24 19.28
N ILE A 147 5.98 5.58 20.40
CA ILE A 147 5.26 6.86 20.61
C ILE A 147 6.20 8.07 20.52
N GLU A 148 7.43 7.97 21.03
CA GLU A 148 8.42 9.05 20.92
C GLU A 148 8.72 9.39 19.46
N TYR A 149 8.83 8.37 18.60
CA TYR A 149 9.03 8.60 17.18
C TYR A 149 7.83 9.33 16.56
N LEU A 150 6.61 8.96 16.95
CA LEU A 150 5.39 9.62 16.49
C LEU A 150 5.42 11.11 16.86
N LEU A 151 5.59 11.43 18.12
CA LEU A 151 5.56 12.81 18.63
C LEU A 151 6.65 13.69 18.03
N ASN A 152 7.82 13.13 17.77
CA ASN A 152 8.94 13.87 17.19
C ASN A 152 8.77 14.14 15.69
N ASN A 153 8.10 13.24 14.93
CA ASN A 153 8.11 13.27 13.47
C ASN A 153 6.74 13.55 12.84
N PHE A 154 5.67 13.65 13.63
CA PHE A 154 4.32 13.89 13.14
C PHE A 154 3.64 15.02 13.92
N ASP A 155 2.77 15.75 13.25
CA ASP A 155 1.90 16.75 13.84
C ASP A 155 0.49 16.18 14.00
N GLU A 156 -0.10 16.41 15.16
CA GLU A 156 -1.52 16.11 15.40
C GLU A 156 -2.38 17.13 14.64
N ILE A 157 -3.26 16.64 13.77
CA ILE A 157 -4.14 17.49 12.97
C ILE A 157 -5.61 17.33 13.34
N GLU A 158 -5.95 16.31 14.11
CA GLU A 158 -7.33 16.02 14.52
C GLU A 158 -7.31 15.26 15.84
N SER A 159 -8.23 15.63 16.75
CA SER A 159 -8.49 14.92 18.00
C SER A 159 -9.98 14.97 18.33
N ILE A 160 -10.58 13.78 18.56
CA ILE A 160 -11.99 13.62 18.93
C ILE A 160 -12.03 12.78 20.20
N ASP A 161 -12.48 13.39 21.28
CA ASP A 161 -12.57 12.72 22.58
C ASP A 161 -13.84 11.87 22.69
N ASN A 162 -13.70 10.72 23.30
CA ASN A 162 -14.76 9.73 23.48
C ASN A 162 -14.63 9.02 24.83
N THR A 163 -15.67 8.26 25.19
CA THR A 163 -15.68 7.42 26.39
C THR A 163 -16.29 6.06 26.07
N TYR A 164 -15.77 5.01 26.71
CA TYR A 164 -16.33 3.67 26.66
C TYR A 164 -16.25 3.04 28.06
N GLY A 165 -17.40 2.88 28.71
CA GLY A 165 -17.44 2.50 30.12
C GLY A 165 -16.69 3.52 30.98
N ASN A 166 -15.67 3.08 31.69
CA ASN A 166 -14.81 3.94 32.52
C ASN A 166 -13.55 4.40 31.78
N LEU A 167 -13.39 4.06 30.51
CA LEU A 167 -12.25 4.46 29.71
C LEU A 167 -12.54 5.81 29.01
N SER A 168 -11.62 6.74 29.14
CA SER A 168 -11.56 7.96 28.32
C SER A 168 -10.52 7.73 27.23
N TYR A 169 -10.84 8.02 25.99
CA TYR A 169 -9.93 7.86 24.85
C TYR A 169 -10.20 8.92 23.78
N SER A 170 -9.21 9.16 22.94
CA SER A 170 -9.34 10.09 21.82
C SER A 170 -8.98 9.41 20.51
N PHE A 171 -9.78 9.65 19.47
CA PHE A 171 -9.38 9.37 18.10
C PHE A 171 -8.51 10.50 17.61
N LYS A 172 -7.25 10.20 17.27
CA LYS A 172 -6.30 11.20 16.78
C LYS A 172 -5.81 10.84 15.38
N THR A 173 -5.57 11.87 14.58
CA THR A 173 -4.93 11.75 13.28
C THR A 173 -3.67 12.58 13.28
N PHE A 174 -2.55 11.92 12.93
CA PHE A 174 -1.24 12.56 12.82
C PHE A 174 -0.77 12.53 11.37
N VAL A 175 -0.09 13.60 10.94
CA VAL A 175 0.53 13.73 9.60
C VAL A 175 2.01 14.01 9.76
N ARG A 176 2.82 13.42 8.89
CA ARG A 176 4.28 13.63 8.91
C ARG A 176 4.63 15.10 8.74
N LYS A 177 5.51 15.62 9.58
CA LYS A 177 5.93 17.03 9.61
C LYS A 177 6.47 17.54 8.29
N ASP A 178 7.20 16.71 7.55
CA ASP A 178 7.76 17.07 6.25
C ASP A 178 6.70 17.23 5.15
N ASN A 179 5.54 16.62 5.29
CA ASN A 179 4.40 16.77 4.37
C ASN A 179 3.59 18.06 4.62
N CYS A 180 3.76 18.72 5.77
CA CYS A 180 3.09 20.00 6.04
C CYS A 180 3.67 21.16 5.23
N LYS A 181 4.88 21.00 4.67
CA LYS A 181 5.52 22.02 3.80
C LYS A 181 5.11 21.93 2.33
N THR A 182 4.38 20.91 1.90
CA THR A 182 4.05 20.64 0.48
C THR A 182 2.59 20.85 0.10
N VAL A 183 1.72 21.31 1.03
CA VAL A 183 0.34 21.69 0.66
C VAL A 183 0.27 23.14 0.12
N SER A 184 1.37 23.91 0.18
CA SER A 184 1.47 25.26 -0.38
C SER A 184 2.40 25.37 -1.58
N HIS A 185 2.52 24.33 -2.40
CA HIS A 185 3.10 24.49 -3.74
C HIS A 185 2.00 24.22 -4.74
N ALA A 186 1.34 25.32 -5.00
CA ALA A 186 1.22 25.85 -6.35
C ALA A 186 1.98 24.99 -7.38
N TYR A 187 1.24 24.51 -8.35
CA TYR A 187 1.75 24.19 -9.66
C TYR A 187 2.86 25.18 -10.01
N SER A 188 4.10 24.83 -9.71
CA SER A 188 5.24 25.46 -10.37
C SER A 188 5.33 24.79 -11.73
N ASP A 189 5.40 25.62 -12.73
CA ASP A 189 5.41 25.33 -14.13
C ASP A 189 6.14 24.04 -14.51
N PRO A 190 5.62 23.31 -15.53
CA PRO A 190 6.29 22.14 -16.05
C PRO A 190 7.67 22.57 -16.53
N VAL A 191 8.69 21.84 -16.07
CA VAL A 191 10.05 21.94 -16.60
C VAL A 191 9.93 21.99 -18.12
N SER A 192 10.34 23.12 -18.69
CA SER A 192 10.37 23.36 -20.13
C SER A 192 11.34 22.35 -20.74
N GLY A 193 10.81 21.36 -21.42
CA GLY A 193 11.60 20.30 -22.04
C GLY A 193 10.82 19.03 -22.38
N HIS A 194 9.53 19.15 -22.71
CA HIS A 194 8.79 18.00 -23.24
C HIS A 194 9.25 17.72 -24.67
N ASN A 195 10.13 16.74 -24.82
CA ASN A 195 10.43 16.12 -26.08
C ASN A 195 9.40 15.01 -26.31
N ALA A 196 8.69 15.05 -27.46
CA ALA A 196 7.63 14.10 -27.78
C ALA A 196 8.14 12.63 -27.89
N VAL A 197 9.45 12.45 -28.04
CA VAL A 197 10.09 11.15 -28.16
C VAL A 197 10.58 10.64 -26.80
N ASP A 198 11.35 11.45 -26.07
CA ASP A 198 12.02 10.99 -24.85
C ASP A 198 11.13 11.10 -23.59
N ASN A 199 10.14 11.98 -23.59
CA ASN A 199 9.29 12.22 -22.43
C ASN A 199 7.86 12.65 -22.83
N PRO A 200 7.04 11.75 -23.43
CA PRO A 200 5.69 12.08 -23.85
C PRO A 200 4.80 12.54 -22.70
N SER A 201 4.03 13.60 -22.90
CA SER A 201 3.22 14.25 -21.86
C SER A 201 2.25 13.31 -21.12
N HIS A 202 1.76 12.26 -21.77
CA HIS A 202 0.84 11.30 -21.16
C HIS A 202 1.51 10.29 -20.19
N TYR A 203 2.84 10.28 -20.13
CA TYR A 203 3.62 9.55 -19.11
C TYR A 203 4.19 10.48 -18.04
N CYS A 204 4.05 11.81 -18.23
CA CYS A 204 4.46 12.81 -17.28
C CYS A 204 3.33 13.11 -16.27
N GLY A 205 3.68 13.66 -15.12
CA GLY A 205 2.72 13.99 -14.06
C GLY A 205 2.65 12.96 -12.93
N THR A 206 3.50 11.93 -13.00
CA THR A 206 3.82 11.06 -11.86
C THR A 206 5.30 11.19 -11.53
N LYS A 207 5.67 10.95 -10.28
CA LYS A 207 7.07 11.01 -9.80
C LYS A 207 8.00 10.03 -10.55
N TYR A 208 7.44 9.01 -11.19
CA TYR A 208 8.15 7.97 -11.92
C TYR A 208 7.64 7.85 -13.34
N GLN A 209 8.59 7.69 -14.27
CA GLN A 209 8.25 7.29 -15.63
C GLN A 209 7.84 5.82 -15.65
N VAL A 210 6.84 5.48 -16.47
CA VAL A 210 6.33 4.11 -16.60
C VAL A 210 7.43 3.15 -17.06
N ILE A 211 8.36 3.62 -17.90
CA ILE A 211 9.48 2.81 -18.40
C ILE A 211 10.42 2.40 -17.27
N ASN A 212 10.79 3.34 -16.39
CA ASN A 212 11.65 3.04 -15.25
C ASN A 212 11.03 1.97 -14.34
N PHE A 213 9.71 2.04 -14.13
CA PHE A 213 8.98 1.02 -13.38
C PHE A 213 9.09 -0.36 -14.04
N ILE A 214 8.91 -0.44 -15.36
CA ILE A 214 8.99 -1.68 -16.12
C ILE A 214 10.40 -2.29 -16.01
N GLU A 215 11.44 -1.46 -16.13
CA GLU A 215 12.85 -1.84 -16.03
C GLU A 215 13.23 -2.28 -14.61
N ASP A 216 12.90 -1.47 -13.60
CA ASP A 216 13.22 -1.74 -12.19
C ASP A 216 12.61 -3.05 -11.69
N TRP A 217 11.45 -3.42 -12.23
CA TRP A 217 10.74 -4.66 -11.89
C TRP A 217 11.13 -5.84 -12.78
N GLY A 218 11.98 -5.62 -13.76
CA GLY A 218 12.36 -6.67 -14.72
C GLY A 218 11.15 -7.28 -15.45
N LEU A 219 10.13 -6.45 -15.73
CA LEU A 219 8.91 -6.94 -16.39
C LEU A 219 9.26 -7.24 -17.85
N GLY A 220 9.08 -8.51 -18.25
CA GLY A 220 9.23 -8.91 -19.63
C GLY A 220 8.24 -8.21 -20.56
N TYR A 221 8.42 -8.39 -21.87
CA TYR A 221 7.68 -7.68 -22.93
C TYR A 221 6.16 -7.64 -22.71
N CYS A 222 5.54 -8.77 -22.38
CA CYS A 222 4.08 -8.82 -22.19
C CYS A 222 3.63 -8.02 -20.98
N LEU A 223 4.23 -8.24 -19.81
CA LEU A 223 3.85 -7.54 -18.57
C LEU A 223 4.19 -6.05 -18.63
N GLY A 224 5.32 -5.67 -19.24
CA GLY A 224 5.69 -4.28 -19.48
C GLY A 224 4.64 -3.56 -20.33
N ASN A 225 4.14 -4.19 -21.41
CA ASN A 225 3.06 -3.62 -22.21
C ASN A 225 1.73 -3.54 -21.46
N VAL A 226 1.41 -4.50 -20.59
CA VAL A 226 0.23 -4.41 -19.70
C VAL A 226 0.29 -3.13 -18.87
N VAL A 227 1.40 -2.90 -18.16
CA VAL A 227 1.60 -1.70 -17.32
C VAL A 227 1.54 -0.44 -18.17
N LYS A 228 2.23 -0.40 -19.31
CA LYS A 228 2.22 0.73 -20.24
C LYS A 228 0.79 1.13 -20.66
N TYR A 229 -0.01 0.18 -21.11
CA TYR A 229 -1.34 0.48 -21.60
C TYR A 229 -2.32 0.85 -20.49
N ILE A 230 -2.23 0.23 -19.31
CA ILE A 230 -3.02 0.62 -18.14
C ILE A 230 -2.68 2.05 -17.70
N CYS A 231 -1.40 2.40 -17.61
CA CYS A 231 -0.97 3.74 -17.21
C CYS A 231 -1.35 4.83 -18.24
N ARG A 232 -1.49 4.47 -19.52
CA ARG A 232 -1.85 5.36 -20.60
C ARG A 232 -3.35 5.57 -20.77
N ALA A 233 -4.16 4.57 -20.39
CA ALA A 233 -5.61 4.60 -20.50
C ALA A 233 -6.20 5.84 -19.81
N GLY A 234 -7.02 6.59 -20.50
CA GLY A 234 -7.63 7.84 -20.04
C GLY A 234 -6.70 9.06 -19.96
N LYS A 235 -5.37 8.88 -20.12
CA LYS A 235 -4.40 10.00 -20.02
C LYS A 235 -3.96 10.53 -21.39
N LYS A 236 -3.70 9.64 -22.35
CA LYS A 236 -3.22 10.07 -23.69
C LYS A 236 -4.29 10.82 -24.48
N TYR A 237 -5.54 10.46 -24.31
CA TYR A 237 -6.67 11.04 -25.01
C TYR A 237 -7.77 11.37 -23.99
N VAL A 238 -7.58 12.47 -23.27
CA VAL A 238 -8.49 12.88 -22.18
C VAL A 238 -9.90 13.10 -22.73
N GLY A 239 -10.88 12.39 -22.14
CA GLY A 239 -12.29 12.48 -22.54
C GLY A 239 -12.72 11.54 -23.69
N ASP A 240 -11.80 10.89 -24.39
CA ASP A 240 -12.11 9.92 -25.45
C ASP A 240 -12.23 8.49 -24.87
N LYS A 241 -13.43 8.12 -24.45
CA LYS A 241 -13.73 6.80 -23.87
C LYS A 241 -13.45 5.63 -24.84
N GLN A 242 -13.51 5.85 -26.15
CA GLN A 242 -13.23 4.79 -27.11
C GLN A 242 -11.74 4.46 -27.14
N LYS A 243 -10.89 5.47 -27.12
CA LYS A 243 -9.43 5.27 -27.06
C LYS A 243 -8.97 4.75 -25.70
N GLU A 244 -9.59 5.17 -24.60
CA GLU A 244 -9.38 4.56 -23.29
C GLU A 244 -9.69 3.07 -23.31
N LEU A 245 -10.87 2.68 -23.83
CA LEU A 245 -11.26 1.28 -23.98
C LEU A 245 -10.32 0.50 -24.90
N GLN A 246 -9.79 1.13 -25.96
CA GLN A 246 -8.79 0.51 -26.84
C GLN A 246 -7.49 0.20 -26.10
N ASP A 247 -6.99 1.11 -25.27
CA ASP A 247 -5.80 0.88 -24.46
C ASP A 247 -6.03 -0.26 -23.44
N LEU A 248 -7.18 -0.29 -22.78
CA LEU A 248 -7.54 -1.40 -21.88
C LEU A 248 -7.64 -2.75 -22.60
N LYS A 249 -8.17 -2.78 -23.83
CA LYS A 249 -8.20 -4.01 -24.65
C LYS A 249 -6.79 -4.47 -25.02
N LYS A 250 -5.87 -3.55 -25.32
CA LYS A 250 -4.46 -3.90 -25.57
C LYS A 250 -3.80 -4.47 -24.32
N ALA A 251 -4.01 -3.86 -23.16
CA ALA A 251 -3.50 -4.40 -21.89
C ALA A 251 -4.01 -5.82 -21.63
N LYS A 252 -5.32 -6.04 -21.83
CA LYS A 252 -5.93 -7.37 -21.69
C LYS A 252 -5.28 -8.40 -22.65
N TRP A 253 -5.07 -8.05 -23.91
CA TRP A 253 -4.46 -8.94 -24.90
C TRP A 253 -3.05 -9.39 -24.50
N TYR A 254 -2.21 -8.46 -24.02
CA TYR A 254 -0.86 -8.80 -23.55
C TYR A 254 -0.88 -9.67 -22.29
N LEU A 255 -1.84 -9.45 -21.39
CA LEU A 255 -2.01 -10.26 -20.20
C LEU A 255 -2.45 -11.70 -20.55
N GLU A 256 -3.42 -11.84 -21.45
CA GLU A 256 -3.89 -13.15 -21.94
C GLU A 256 -2.77 -13.92 -22.61
N ARG A 257 -1.98 -13.26 -23.46
CA ARG A 257 -0.79 -13.86 -24.08
C ARG A 257 0.19 -14.39 -23.05
N ARG A 258 0.48 -13.62 -21.99
CA ARG A 258 1.39 -14.06 -20.91
C ARG A 258 0.83 -15.27 -20.15
N LEU A 259 -0.47 -15.31 -19.93
CA LEU A 259 -1.14 -16.46 -19.30
C LEU A 259 -1.09 -17.71 -20.18
N GLU A 260 -1.19 -17.57 -21.49
CA GLU A 260 -1.05 -18.69 -22.46
C GLU A 260 0.38 -19.24 -22.47
N GLU A 261 1.39 -18.37 -22.42
CA GLU A 261 2.80 -18.78 -22.30
C GLU A 261 3.02 -19.64 -21.04
N HIS A 262 2.45 -19.27 -19.91
CA HIS A 262 2.52 -20.07 -18.67
C HIS A 262 1.79 -21.42 -18.77
N LYS A 263 0.64 -21.47 -19.46
CA LYS A 263 -0.09 -22.73 -19.66
C LYS A 263 0.65 -23.73 -20.55
N ASN A 264 1.44 -23.22 -21.49
CA ASN A 264 2.16 -24.03 -22.45
C ASN A 264 3.55 -24.48 -21.95
N GLY A 265 3.91 -24.17 -20.69
CA GLY A 265 5.15 -24.65 -20.07
C GLY A 265 6.43 -24.07 -20.69
N VAL A 266 6.35 -22.95 -21.38
CA VAL A 266 7.51 -22.26 -21.92
C VAL A 266 8.17 -21.48 -20.79
N GLU A 267 9.23 -22.04 -20.17
CA GLU A 267 10.19 -21.25 -19.41
C GLU A 267 10.85 -20.27 -20.39
N LEU A 268 10.59 -18.97 -20.21
CA LEU A 268 11.32 -17.94 -20.95
C LEU A 268 12.76 -17.92 -20.45
N ASP A 269 13.71 -18.18 -21.35
CA ASP A 269 15.12 -18.00 -21.09
C ASP A 269 15.39 -16.56 -20.63
N SER A 270 16.37 -16.41 -19.72
CA SER A 270 16.77 -15.10 -19.15
C SER A 270 17.26 -14.10 -20.20
N ASP A 271 17.47 -14.51 -21.43
CA ASP A 271 17.91 -13.66 -22.54
C ASP A 271 16.75 -12.93 -23.25
N ASP A 272 15.51 -13.42 -23.16
CA ASP A 272 14.32 -12.68 -23.62
C ASP A 272 14.01 -11.44 -22.76
N LEU A 273 14.59 -11.36 -21.56
CA LEU A 273 14.49 -10.18 -20.68
C LEU A 273 15.30 -8.96 -21.19
N LYS A 274 16.19 -9.16 -22.16
CA LYS A 274 17.07 -8.13 -22.73
C LYS A 274 16.61 -7.58 -24.08
N MET A 275 15.43 -7.94 -24.56
CA MET A 275 14.90 -7.29 -25.75
C MET A 275 14.73 -5.80 -25.49
N ASN A 276 15.56 -5.01 -26.16
CA ASN A 276 15.53 -3.57 -26.21
C ASN A 276 14.08 -3.09 -26.40
N ILE A 277 13.51 -2.55 -25.34
CA ILE A 277 12.33 -1.69 -25.47
C ILE A 277 12.85 -0.41 -26.05
N SER A 278 12.91 -0.31 -27.39
CA SER A 278 13.28 0.93 -28.03
C SER A 278 12.17 1.96 -27.77
N ILE A 279 12.54 3.20 -27.57
CA ILE A 279 11.59 4.31 -27.39
C ILE A 279 10.68 4.42 -28.61
N ASP A 280 11.11 3.95 -29.77
CA ASP A 280 10.36 3.95 -31.02
C ASP A 280 9.15 3.01 -31.03
N ASP A 281 9.14 1.95 -30.19
CA ASP A 281 7.96 1.10 -30.01
C ASP A 281 6.79 1.83 -29.32
N PHE A 282 7.01 3.03 -28.82
CA PHE A 282 5.99 3.89 -28.25
C PHE A 282 5.29 4.81 -29.28
N THR A 283 5.80 4.85 -30.51
CA THR A 283 5.23 5.63 -31.61
C THR A 283 4.83 4.69 -32.73
N GLU A 284 3.60 4.68 -33.04
CA GLU A 284 2.90 4.16 -34.22
C GLU A 284 2.07 2.90 -34.10
N ASP A 285 0.89 3.09 -34.64
CA ASP A 285 -0.18 2.19 -34.90
C ASP A 285 0.26 0.97 -35.73
N GLN A 286 0.33 -0.19 -35.13
CA GLN A 286 0.14 -1.40 -35.90
C GLN A 286 -1.35 -1.68 -36.02
N LYS A 287 -1.84 -1.52 -37.23
CA LYS A 287 -3.18 -1.87 -37.67
C LYS A 287 -3.48 -3.33 -37.30
N LEU A 288 -4.45 -3.49 -36.40
CA LEU A 288 -5.13 -4.77 -36.24
C LEU A 288 -6.14 -4.88 -37.39
N ASN A 289 -5.85 -5.73 -38.34
CA ASN A 289 -6.86 -6.34 -39.21
C ASN A 289 -7.59 -7.42 -38.44
#